data_fa368babbe9efea21e395bc89a1cc2e4
#
_entry.id   fa368babbe9efea21e395bc89a1cc2e4
#
_cell.length_a   1.000
_cell.length_b   1.000
_cell.length_c   1.000
_cell.angle_alpha   90.00
_cell.angle_beta   90.00
_cell.angle_gamma   90.00
#
_symmetry.space_group_name_H-M   'P 1'
#
loop_
_entity.id
_entity.type
_entity.pdbx_description
1 polymer ?
#
loop_
_entity_poly.entity_id
_entity_poly.type
_entity_poly.pdbx_seq_one_letter_code
_entity_poly.pdbx_strand_id
1 'polypeptide(L)'
;FVAHKNPQENTYNITSSNDPQNKSCQCLRDNVLNSIRGYAFRTIAETLWKCPEKVADWKTVLEHGLQDPHPSVRYAVIDALAAVSRVDKPFACEGYWEVLQQDPRCILHYTSGWFIMQLYPVHPEECRACLIWAFEQSETEQDLVRNAAHILAELCIKGNLDVHAYLFQRQYMPEEAYGILD
;
A
#
# COMPACT_ATOMS: atom_id res chain seq x y z
N PHE A 1 -6.90 -17.80 -13.20
CA PHE A 1 -6.59 -17.70 -11.76
C PHE A 1 -7.13 -16.39 -11.17
N VAL A 2 -7.04 -15.26 -11.87
CA VAL A 2 -7.55 -13.96 -11.41
C VAL A 2 -9.07 -13.98 -11.16
N ALA A 3 -9.84 -14.70 -11.97
CA ALA A 3 -11.28 -14.86 -11.79
C ALA A 3 -11.67 -15.97 -10.79
N HIS A 4 -10.71 -16.56 -10.07
CA HIS A 4 -10.98 -17.61 -9.11
C HIS A 4 -11.72 -17.07 -7.87
N LYS A 5 -12.60 -17.90 -7.27
CA LYS A 5 -13.39 -17.49 -6.10
C LYS A 5 -12.60 -17.36 -4.78
N ASN A 6 -11.32 -17.75 -4.76
CA ASN A 6 -10.48 -17.64 -3.56
C ASN A 6 -9.54 -16.43 -3.67
N PRO A 7 -9.54 -15.51 -2.71
CA PRO A 7 -10.40 -15.53 -1.52
C PRO A 7 -11.83 -15.07 -1.85
N GLN A 8 -12.78 -15.51 -1.07
CA GLN A 8 -14.13 -14.94 -1.08
C GLN A 8 -14.12 -13.62 -0.30
N GLU A 9 -15.04 -12.73 -0.62
CA GLU A 9 -15.25 -11.51 0.13
C GLU A 9 -15.39 -11.82 1.64
N ASN A 10 -14.70 -11.08 2.48
CA ASN A 10 -14.67 -11.27 3.94
C ASN A 10 -14.13 -12.63 4.44
N THR A 11 -13.48 -13.42 3.60
CA THR A 11 -12.89 -14.72 3.99
C THR A 11 -11.37 -14.65 3.93
N TYR A 12 -10.70 -14.90 5.05
CA TYR A 12 -9.26 -14.98 5.14
C TYR A 12 -8.81 -16.42 5.34
N ASN A 13 -7.78 -16.84 4.59
CA ASN A 13 -7.22 -18.18 4.67
C ASN A 13 -6.34 -18.37 5.92
N ILE A 14 -5.78 -17.26 6.41
CA ILE A 14 -5.00 -17.21 7.65
C ILE A 14 -5.61 -16.14 8.54
N THR A 15 -5.93 -16.55 9.77
CA THR A 15 -6.34 -15.65 10.85
C THR A 15 -5.32 -15.75 11.96
N SER A 16 -4.81 -14.60 12.43
CA SER A 16 -4.00 -14.54 13.62
C SER A 16 -4.87 -14.71 14.87
N SER A 17 -4.38 -15.44 15.87
CA SER A 17 -5.04 -15.51 17.17
C SER A 17 -5.19 -14.14 17.85
N ASN A 18 -4.32 -13.19 17.46
CA ASN A 18 -4.32 -11.82 17.95
C ASN A 18 -5.21 -10.88 17.10
N ASP A 19 -5.71 -11.34 15.96
CA ASP A 19 -6.58 -10.57 15.07
C ASP A 19 -7.73 -11.43 14.53
N PRO A 20 -8.70 -11.82 15.38
CA PRO A 20 -9.82 -12.66 14.98
C PRO A 20 -10.75 -12.00 13.96
N GLN A 21 -10.66 -10.67 13.79
CA GLN A 21 -11.46 -9.91 12.83
C GLN A 21 -10.73 -9.64 11.52
N ASN A 22 -9.50 -10.14 11.35
CA ASN A 22 -8.66 -9.99 10.16
C ASN A 22 -8.41 -8.51 9.76
N LYS A 23 -8.30 -7.63 10.75
CA LYS A 23 -8.10 -6.18 10.54
C LYS A 23 -6.66 -5.76 10.48
N SER A 24 -5.72 -6.60 10.95
CA SER A 24 -4.30 -6.27 10.99
C SER A 24 -3.70 -6.17 9.59
N CYS A 25 -2.65 -5.39 9.48
CA CYS A 25 -1.82 -5.31 8.28
C CYS A 25 -1.10 -6.63 7.99
N GLN A 26 -0.72 -7.37 9.03
CA GLN A 26 -0.10 -8.69 8.88
C GLN A 26 -1.05 -9.68 8.22
N CYS A 27 -2.31 -9.73 8.66
CA CYS A 27 -3.32 -10.59 8.04
C CYS A 27 -3.55 -10.23 6.56
N LEU A 28 -3.55 -8.93 6.23
CA LEU A 28 -3.65 -8.46 4.85
C LEU A 28 -2.52 -9.02 3.97
N ARG A 29 -1.27 -8.93 4.43
CA ARG A 29 -0.08 -9.44 3.71
C ARG A 29 -0.08 -10.96 3.57
N ASP A 30 -0.36 -11.67 4.67
CA ASP A 30 -0.32 -13.14 4.69
C ASP A 30 -1.34 -13.74 3.73
N ASN A 31 -2.51 -13.12 3.60
CA ASN A 31 -3.54 -13.58 2.68
C ASN A 31 -3.23 -13.32 1.20
N VAL A 32 -2.32 -12.42 0.86
CA VAL A 32 -1.80 -12.30 -0.52
C VAL A 32 -1.21 -13.64 -0.98
N LEU A 33 -0.34 -14.23 -0.15
CA LEU A 33 0.36 -15.47 -0.48
C LEU A 33 -0.53 -16.71 -0.36
N ASN A 34 -1.55 -16.67 0.49
CA ASN A 34 -2.42 -17.81 0.80
C ASN A 34 -3.76 -17.76 0.05
N SER A 35 -3.89 -16.85 -0.92
CA SER A 35 -5.06 -16.78 -1.79
C SER A 35 -4.67 -16.94 -3.26
N ILE A 36 -5.52 -17.61 -4.02
CA ILE A 36 -5.23 -17.89 -5.45
C ILE A 36 -5.17 -16.59 -6.25
N ARG A 37 -6.10 -15.65 -6.04
CA ARG A 37 -6.10 -14.37 -6.75
C ARG A 37 -4.94 -13.47 -6.32
N GLY A 38 -4.64 -13.40 -5.02
CA GLY A 38 -3.50 -12.64 -4.52
C GLY A 38 -2.17 -13.14 -5.12
N TYR A 39 -1.96 -14.45 -5.08
CA TYR A 39 -0.76 -15.06 -5.67
C TYR A 39 -0.68 -14.86 -7.19
N ALA A 40 -1.83 -14.89 -7.89
CA ALA A 40 -1.87 -14.61 -9.33
C ALA A 40 -1.38 -13.18 -9.65
N PHE A 41 -1.81 -12.16 -8.91
CA PHE A 41 -1.34 -10.79 -9.11
C PHE A 41 0.15 -10.62 -8.81
N ARG A 42 0.66 -11.30 -7.80
CA ARG A 42 2.10 -11.35 -7.55
C ARG A 42 2.87 -11.97 -8.72
N THR A 43 2.38 -13.06 -9.31
CA THR A 43 2.99 -13.67 -10.50
C THR A 43 2.93 -12.74 -11.71
N ILE A 44 1.83 -11.99 -11.88
CA ILE A 44 1.73 -10.94 -12.91
C ILE A 44 2.79 -9.87 -12.68
N ALA A 45 2.96 -9.41 -11.45
CA ALA A 45 3.99 -8.44 -11.10
C ALA A 45 5.38 -8.92 -11.49
N GLU A 46 5.76 -10.14 -11.12
CA GLU A 46 7.06 -10.75 -11.49
C GLU A 46 7.24 -10.83 -13.01
N THR A 47 6.16 -11.12 -13.73
CA THR A 47 6.16 -11.16 -15.21
C THR A 47 6.40 -9.76 -15.80
N LEU A 48 5.70 -8.75 -15.29
CA LEU A 48 5.81 -7.37 -15.77
C LEU A 48 7.18 -6.74 -15.43
N TRP A 49 7.80 -7.15 -14.31
CA TRP A 49 9.18 -6.75 -14.00
C TRP A 49 10.19 -7.24 -15.05
N LYS A 50 9.97 -8.45 -15.59
CA LYS A 50 10.83 -9.08 -16.59
C LYS A 50 10.48 -8.67 -18.03
N CYS A 51 9.19 -8.46 -18.30
CA CYS A 51 8.65 -8.21 -19.63
C CYS A 51 7.73 -6.97 -19.60
N PRO A 52 8.28 -5.75 -19.43
CA PRO A 52 7.49 -4.52 -19.30
C PRO A 52 6.67 -4.19 -20.54
N GLU A 53 7.07 -4.69 -21.73
CA GLU A 53 6.33 -4.55 -22.98
C GLU A 53 4.94 -5.21 -22.95
N LYS A 54 4.70 -6.11 -22.00
CA LYS A 54 3.41 -6.80 -21.81
C LYS A 54 2.40 -6.03 -20.98
N VAL A 55 2.73 -4.85 -20.48
CA VAL A 55 1.82 -4.04 -19.65
C VAL A 55 0.46 -3.85 -20.32
N ALA A 56 0.43 -3.57 -21.63
CA ALA A 56 -0.81 -3.37 -22.38
C ALA A 56 -1.72 -4.61 -22.34
N ASP A 57 -1.15 -5.81 -22.39
CA ASP A 57 -1.90 -7.08 -22.40
C ASP A 57 -2.57 -7.35 -21.03
N TRP A 58 -2.03 -6.79 -19.94
CA TRP A 58 -2.49 -7.02 -18.58
C TRP A 58 -3.32 -5.88 -18.01
N LYS A 59 -3.44 -4.74 -18.69
CA LYS A 59 -4.07 -3.53 -18.15
C LYS A 59 -5.48 -3.80 -17.64
N THR A 60 -6.33 -4.42 -18.46
CA THR A 60 -7.72 -4.76 -18.06
C THR A 60 -7.78 -5.72 -16.86
N VAL A 61 -6.83 -6.65 -16.75
CA VAL A 61 -6.76 -7.57 -15.61
C VAL A 61 -6.37 -6.81 -14.34
N LEU A 62 -5.46 -5.84 -14.43
CA LEU A 62 -5.09 -4.98 -13.32
C LEU A 62 -6.25 -4.09 -12.87
N GLU A 63 -6.99 -3.49 -13.83
CA GLU A 63 -8.21 -2.72 -13.54
C GLU A 63 -9.24 -3.54 -12.74
N HIS A 64 -9.48 -4.78 -13.16
CA HIS A 64 -10.34 -5.69 -12.38
C HIS A 64 -9.78 -6.00 -10.99
N GLY A 65 -8.46 -6.13 -10.85
CA GLY A 65 -7.81 -6.36 -9.57
C GLY A 65 -7.91 -5.18 -8.60
N LEU A 66 -7.89 -3.95 -9.11
CA LEU A 66 -8.11 -2.74 -8.34
C LEU A 66 -9.51 -2.69 -7.71
N GLN A 67 -10.49 -3.26 -8.40
CA GLN A 67 -11.89 -3.35 -7.96
C GLN A 67 -12.21 -4.65 -7.23
N ASP A 68 -11.22 -5.50 -6.95
CA ASP A 68 -11.48 -6.78 -6.29
C ASP A 68 -12.13 -6.53 -4.91
N PRO A 69 -13.21 -7.24 -4.57
CA PRO A 69 -13.87 -7.06 -3.28
C PRO A 69 -12.98 -7.40 -2.08
N HIS A 70 -11.96 -8.25 -2.28
CA HIS A 70 -11.08 -8.66 -1.19
C HIS A 70 -9.85 -7.74 -1.04
N PRO A 71 -9.61 -7.14 0.14
CA PRO A 71 -8.54 -6.17 0.34
C PRO A 71 -7.13 -6.75 0.09
N SER A 72 -6.88 -8.02 0.42
CA SER A 72 -5.58 -8.65 0.17
C SER A 72 -5.29 -8.81 -1.34
N VAL A 73 -6.31 -8.93 -2.17
CA VAL A 73 -6.13 -8.97 -3.63
C VAL A 73 -5.77 -7.59 -4.14
N ARG A 74 -6.48 -6.54 -3.71
CA ARG A 74 -6.12 -5.15 -4.05
C ARG A 74 -4.69 -4.81 -3.60
N TYR A 75 -4.32 -5.24 -2.39
CA TYR A 75 -2.95 -5.08 -1.89
C TYR A 75 -1.91 -5.76 -2.81
N ALA A 76 -2.21 -6.97 -3.30
CA ALA A 76 -1.32 -7.70 -4.22
C ALA A 76 -1.16 -7.01 -5.59
N VAL A 77 -2.17 -6.27 -6.05
CA VAL A 77 -2.10 -5.51 -7.30
C VAL A 77 -1.04 -4.42 -7.23
N ILE A 78 -0.74 -3.87 -6.04
CA ILE A 78 0.27 -2.82 -5.86
C ILE A 78 1.65 -3.28 -6.35
N ASP A 79 2.02 -4.55 -6.16
CA ASP A 79 3.25 -5.11 -6.72
C ASP A 79 3.31 -4.99 -8.26
N ALA A 80 2.19 -5.27 -8.91
CA ALA A 80 2.09 -5.16 -10.37
C ALA A 80 2.10 -3.68 -10.81
N LEU A 81 1.42 -2.78 -10.09
CA LEU A 81 1.47 -1.35 -10.35
C LEU A 81 2.89 -0.79 -10.25
N ALA A 82 3.70 -1.29 -9.30
CA ALA A 82 5.10 -0.89 -9.18
C ALA A 82 5.90 -1.29 -10.43
N ALA A 83 5.65 -2.46 -11.01
CA ALA A 83 6.26 -2.85 -12.29
C ALA A 83 5.76 -1.98 -13.46
N VAL A 84 4.44 -1.72 -13.50
CA VAL A 84 3.80 -0.88 -14.53
C VAL A 84 4.32 0.55 -14.51
N SER A 85 4.65 1.10 -13.35
CA SER A 85 5.12 2.49 -13.21
C SER A 85 6.34 2.84 -14.06
N ARG A 86 7.09 1.84 -14.51
CA ARG A 86 8.25 1.97 -15.41
C ARG A 86 7.84 2.29 -16.87
N VAL A 87 6.60 2.00 -17.25
CA VAL A 87 6.07 2.13 -18.62
C VAL A 87 4.90 3.09 -18.68
N ASP A 88 3.96 2.96 -17.73
CA ASP A 88 2.74 3.78 -17.62
C ASP A 88 2.60 4.29 -16.19
N LYS A 89 3.40 5.30 -15.85
CA LYS A 89 3.42 5.92 -14.52
C LYS A 89 2.07 6.52 -14.13
N PRO A 90 1.35 7.24 -15.00
CA PRO A 90 0.02 7.77 -14.66
C PRO A 90 -0.94 6.67 -14.21
N PHE A 91 -1.10 5.63 -15.00
CA PHE A 91 -1.97 4.50 -14.65
C PHE A 91 -1.57 3.85 -13.30
N ALA A 92 -0.28 3.66 -13.08
CA ALA A 92 0.21 3.07 -11.84
C ALA A 92 -0.09 3.94 -10.61
N CYS A 93 0.09 5.27 -10.71
CA CYS A 93 -0.19 6.20 -9.63
C CYS A 93 -1.70 6.31 -9.35
N GLU A 94 -2.53 6.39 -10.39
CA GLU A 94 -3.99 6.42 -10.27
C GLU A 94 -4.50 5.13 -9.61
N GLY A 95 -4.01 3.97 -10.06
CA GLY A 95 -4.39 2.67 -9.48
C GLY A 95 -3.96 2.53 -8.01
N TYR A 96 -2.74 2.96 -7.66
CA TYR A 96 -2.30 2.96 -6.26
C TYR A 96 -3.17 3.89 -5.41
N TRP A 97 -3.48 5.09 -5.92
CA TRP A 97 -4.34 6.05 -5.25
C TRP A 97 -5.73 5.46 -4.94
N GLU A 98 -6.31 4.79 -5.93
CA GLU A 98 -7.60 4.13 -5.78
C GLU A 98 -7.58 3.05 -4.68
N VAL A 99 -6.56 2.21 -4.65
CA VAL A 99 -6.39 1.18 -3.62
C VAL A 99 -6.19 1.79 -2.24
N LEU A 100 -5.39 2.85 -2.13
CA LEU A 100 -5.12 3.54 -0.87
C LEU A 100 -6.39 4.18 -0.28
N GLN A 101 -7.24 4.77 -1.13
CA GLN A 101 -8.52 5.34 -0.68
C GLN A 101 -9.50 4.27 -0.18
N GLN A 102 -9.47 3.07 -0.75
CA GLN A 102 -10.33 1.96 -0.32
C GLN A 102 -9.81 1.31 0.96
N ASP A 103 -8.50 1.24 1.16
CA ASP A 103 -7.88 0.62 2.33
C ASP A 103 -6.56 1.30 2.69
N PRO A 104 -6.54 2.20 3.68
CA PRO A 104 -5.34 2.95 4.07
C PRO A 104 -4.22 2.05 4.62
N ARG A 105 -4.50 0.78 5.00
CA ARG A 105 -3.45 -0.19 5.39
C ARG A 105 -2.47 -0.46 4.24
N CYS A 106 -2.86 -0.17 3.00
CA CYS A 106 -1.99 -0.30 1.84
C CYS A 106 -0.75 0.61 1.89
N ILE A 107 -0.73 1.62 2.79
CA ILE A 107 0.47 2.42 3.05
C ILE A 107 1.63 1.57 3.60
N LEU A 108 1.36 0.39 4.17
CA LEU A 108 2.37 -0.57 4.61
C LEU A 108 3.12 -1.25 3.46
N HIS A 109 2.62 -1.17 2.23
CA HIS A 109 3.30 -1.78 1.11
C HIS A 109 4.68 -1.15 0.90
N TYR A 110 5.71 -1.97 0.64
CA TYR A 110 7.11 -1.49 0.55
C TYR A 110 7.36 -0.45 -0.57
N THR A 111 6.47 -0.38 -1.57
CA THR A 111 6.53 0.63 -2.64
C THR A 111 5.74 1.89 -2.33
N SER A 112 5.03 1.95 -1.21
CA SER A 112 4.13 3.07 -0.88
C SER A 112 4.85 4.41 -0.78
N GLY A 113 6.08 4.41 -0.24
CA GLY A 113 6.90 5.63 -0.19
C GLY A 113 7.05 6.26 -1.58
N TRP A 114 7.42 5.45 -2.57
CA TRP A 114 7.54 5.94 -3.95
C TRP A 114 6.22 6.49 -4.50
N PHE A 115 5.11 5.76 -4.32
CA PHE A 115 3.80 6.21 -4.82
C PHE A 115 3.33 7.49 -4.13
N ILE A 116 3.43 7.57 -2.80
CA ILE A 116 3.06 8.78 -2.04
C ILE A 116 3.89 9.98 -2.49
N MET A 117 5.18 9.81 -2.74
CA MET A 117 6.03 10.87 -3.29
C MET A 117 5.56 11.39 -4.65
N GLN A 118 4.97 10.53 -5.49
CA GLN A 118 4.41 10.94 -6.78
C GLN A 118 3.03 11.62 -6.64
N LEU A 119 2.24 11.19 -5.66
CA LEU A 119 0.88 11.67 -5.42
C LEU A 119 0.84 12.95 -4.58
N TYR A 120 1.79 13.14 -3.67
CA TYR A 120 1.77 14.25 -2.74
C TYR A 120 1.64 15.65 -3.38
N PRO A 121 2.30 15.95 -4.53
CA PRO A 121 2.12 17.24 -5.19
C PRO A 121 0.70 17.53 -5.69
N VAL A 122 -0.11 16.49 -5.89
CA VAL A 122 -1.49 16.57 -6.42
C VAL A 122 -2.53 16.40 -5.31
N HIS A 123 -2.25 15.54 -4.33
CA HIS A 123 -3.16 15.15 -3.24
C HIS A 123 -2.51 15.31 -1.85
N PRO A 124 -2.02 16.51 -1.49
CA PRO A 124 -1.24 16.70 -0.25
C PRO A 124 -2.05 16.42 1.02
N GLU A 125 -3.31 16.86 1.08
CA GLU A 125 -4.12 16.73 2.29
C GLU A 125 -4.56 15.29 2.53
N GLU A 126 -4.90 14.57 1.48
CA GLU A 126 -5.31 13.17 1.56
C GLU A 126 -4.11 12.26 1.88
N CYS A 127 -2.94 12.53 1.31
CA CYS A 127 -1.71 11.82 1.67
C CYS A 127 -1.36 12.05 3.15
N ARG A 128 -1.50 13.30 3.65
CA ARG A 128 -1.34 13.60 5.08
C ARG A 128 -2.35 12.84 5.92
N ALA A 129 -3.63 12.82 5.52
CA ALA A 129 -4.66 12.09 6.26
C ALA A 129 -4.33 10.59 6.39
N CYS A 130 -3.82 9.97 5.33
CA CYS A 130 -3.36 8.57 5.37
C CYS A 130 -2.18 8.37 6.34
N LEU A 131 -1.20 9.29 6.37
CA LEU A 131 -0.08 9.23 7.29
C LEU A 131 -0.53 9.42 8.75
N ILE A 132 -1.42 10.38 9.01
CA ILE A 132 -2.00 10.62 10.33
C ILE A 132 -2.76 9.38 10.80
N TRP A 133 -3.59 8.81 9.93
CA TRP A 133 -4.30 7.58 10.25
C TRP A 133 -3.36 6.44 10.64
N ALA A 134 -2.24 6.29 9.92
CA ALA A 134 -1.24 5.27 10.24
C ALA A 134 -0.60 5.47 11.63
N PHE A 135 -0.31 6.72 12.01
CA PHE A 135 0.21 7.04 13.35
C PHE A 135 -0.81 6.79 14.46
N GLU A 136 -2.10 6.92 14.19
CA GLU A 136 -3.15 6.62 15.15
C GLU A 136 -3.28 5.11 15.46
N GLN A 137 -2.69 4.24 14.61
CA GLN A 137 -2.65 2.79 14.82
C GLN A 137 -1.47 2.34 15.70
N SER A 138 -0.72 3.25 16.32
CA SER A 138 0.57 3.00 16.99
C SER A 138 0.54 1.91 18.07
N GLU A 139 -0.59 1.69 18.73
CA GLU A 139 -0.71 0.66 19.79
C GLU A 139 -0.77 -0.78 19.22
N THR A 140 -1.19 -0.95 17.97
CA THR A 140 -1.49 -2.27 17.39
C THR A 140 -0.66 -2.63 16.17
N GLU A 141 -0.12 -1.63 15.43
CA GLU A 141 0.50 -1.80 14.12
C GLU A 141 1.81 -1.01 13.98
N GLN A 142 2.84 -1.39 14.74
CA GLN A 142 4.14 -0.70 14.75
C GLN A 142 4.82 -0.63 13.37
N ASP A 143 4.71 -1.68 12.54
CA ASP A 143 5.26 -1.66 11.18
C ASP A 143 4.59 -0.61 10.30
N LEU A 144 3.29 -0.38 10.50
CA LEU A 144 2.54 0.66 9.78
C LEU A 144 3.03 2.04 10.17
N VAL A 145 3.19 2.27 11.48
CA VAL A 145 3.71 3.54 12.02
C VAL A 145 5.12 3.81 11.50
N ARG A 146 6.01 2.81 11.56
CA ARG A 146 7.38 2.94 11.07
C ARG A 146 7.42 3.29 9.58
N ASN A 147 6.64 2.59 8.75
CA ASN A 147 6.60 2.89 7.31
C ASN A 147 6.05 4.29 7.02
N ALA A 148 5.01 4.72 7.74
CA ALA A 148 4.47 6.07 7.62
C ALA A 148 5.53 7.13 8.04
N ALA A 149 6.33 6.85 9.07
CA ALA A 149 7.40 7.73 9.50
C ALA A 149 8.53 7.85 8.47
N HIS A 150 8.91 6.75 7.81
CA HIS A 150 9.85 6.79 6.67
C HIS A 150 9.33 7.65 5.52
N ILE A 151 8.06 7.47 5.14
CA ILE A 151 7.43 8.28 4.08
C ILE A 151 7.42 9.76 4.46
N LEU A 152 7.08 10.07 5.71
CA LEU A 152 7.10 11.43 6.24
C LEU A 152 8.50 12.04 6.14
N ALA A 153 9.52 11.29 6.58
CA ALA A 153 10.91 11.74 6.51
C ALA A 153 11.35 12.02 5.06
N GLU A 154 11.01 11.16 4.11
CA GLU A 154 11.30 11.38 2.69
C GLU A 154 10.61 12.64 2.14
N LEU A 155 9.33 12.87 2.49
CA LEU A 155 8.60 14.09 2.10
C LEU A 155 9.28 15.35 2.63
N CYS A 156 9.76 15.30 3.87
CA CYS A 156 10.49 16.39 4.50
C CYS A 156 11.83 16.66 3.81
N ILE A 157 12.64 15.62 3.59
CA ILE A 157 13.97 15.75 2.96
C ILE A 157 13.85 16.32 1.54
N LYS A 158 12.79 15.94 0.80
CA LYS A 158 12.55 16.46 -0.55
C LYS A 158 11.87 17.83 -0.58
N GLY A 159 11.62 18.44 0.59
CA GLY A 159 11.03 19.78 0.71
C GLY A 159 9.53 19.84 0.36
N ASN A 160 8.87 18.68 0.29
CA ASN A 160 7.42 18.61 0.01
C ASN A 160 6.56 18.86 1.26
N LEU A 161 7.15 18.76 2.46
CA LEU A 161 6.46 18.94 3.73
C LEU A 161 7.29 19.81 4.67
N ASP A 162 6.65 20.77 5.33
CA ASP A 162 7.27 21.53 6.40
C ASP A 162 7.29 20.69 7.69
N VAL A 163 8.48 20.18 8.02
CA VAL A 163 8.75 19.37 9.22
C VAL A 163 8.31 20.09 10.49
N HIS A 164 8.61 21.41 10.59
CA HIS A 164 8.29 22.19 11.78
C HIS A 164 6.79 22.24 12.05
N ALA A 165 6.00 22.54 11.02
CA ALA A 165 4.54 22.57 11.15
C ALA A 165 3.94 21.23 11.58
N TYR A 166 4.56 20.11 11.15
CA TYR A 166 4.05 18.78 11.45
C TYR A 166 4.52 18.25 12.82
N LEU A 167 5.82 18.30 13.11
CA LEU A 167 6.40 17.70 14.33
C LEU A 167 6.06 18.50 15.59
N PHE A 168 5.97 19.84 15.51
CA PHE A 168 5.63 20.65 16.68
C PHE A 168 4.15 20.65 17.05
N GLN A 169 3.28 20.16 16.18
CA GLN A 169 1.85 20.00 16.48
C GLN A 169 1.50 18.66 17.13
N ARG A 170 2.43 17.70 17.15
CA ARG A 170 2.23 16.36 17.70
C ARG A 170 3.18 16.08 18.87
N GLN A 171 2.66 15.36 19.84
CA GLN A 171 3.50 14.72 20.87
C GLN A 171 4.33 13.62 20.17
N TYR A 172 5.64 13.66 20.35
CA TYR A 172 6.58 12.74 19.73
C TYR A 172 6.27 11.30 20.17
N MET A 173 6.03 10.41 19.25
CA MET A 173 5.91 8.98 19.50
C MET A 173 7.26 8.31 19.20
N PRO A 174 7.73 7.35 20.05
CA PRO A 174 9.02 6.69 19.86
C PRO A 174 9.20 6.07 18.46
N GLU A 175 8.14 5.47 17.90
CA GLU A 175 8.14 4.83 16.60
C GLU A 175 8.28 5.86 15.46
N GLU A 176 7.72 7.05 15.61
CA GLU A 176 7.89 8.16 14.66
C GLU A 176 9.37 8.62 14.63
N ALA A 177 10.04 8.59 15.80
CA ALA A 177 11.45 8.95 15.89
C ALA A 177 12.36 7.97 15.14
N TYR A 178 12.09 6.68 15.23
CA TYR A 178 12.87 5.65 14.51
C TYR A 178 12.77 5.81 13.00
N GLY A 179 11.60 6.11 12.47
CA GLY A 179 11.42 6.31 11.03
C GLY A 179 12.09 7.58 10.47
N ILE A 180 12.43 8.54 11.33
CA ILE A 180 13.11 9.79 10.93
C ILE A 180 14.64 9.63 10.99
N LEU A 181 15.15 8.69 11.80
CA LEU A 181 16.60 8.52 12.06
C LEU A 181 17.25 7.43 11.20
N ASP A 182 16.50 6.52 10.59
CA ASP A 182 16.99 5.50 9.66
C ASP A 182 17.02 6.04 8.22
#